data_a50bbaa8d63a7f78be27484a6125d8e0
#
_entry.id   a50bbaa8d63a7f78be27484a6125d8e0
#
_cell.length_a   1.000
_cell.length_b   1.000
_cell.length_c   1.000
_cell.angle_alpha   90.00
_cell.angle_beta   90.00
_cell.angle_gamma   90.00
#
_symmetry.space_group_name_H-M   'P 1'
#
loop_
_entity.id
_entity.type
_entity.pdbx_description
1 polymer ?
#
loop_
_entity_poly.entity_id
_entity_poly.type
_entity_poly.pdbx_seq_one_letter_code
_entity_poly.pdbx_strand_id
1 'polypeptide(L)'
;FELLRIPSVSAKPEHDRDVRSAAELLKKHFIKLDLDNCEICETKGHPIVYGEKIISKDLPTILVYGHYDVQPVDPLNLWDQDPFNPYIKKTEIHPEGAIFARGACDDKGQMFMHLKAIEVMLENGDLPCNVKFMIEGEEEVGSDNLELFVKENKEKLSNDIILVSDTGMISKTIPSITTGLRGLSYMEVELTGPNRDLHSGHYGGTVANPINVLSKMINSLHDSNNKITIPGFYDNVIEVSEEDRKEMNLTPFNIDEFKDSIGLIAEHGEAGYSTIERQSIRPALDVNGIWGGYIEEGAKTVLPSKAFAKISMRLVPGQNWKRINELFTKHIKNITPKTVSVKVTEHHGGQPYVAPTDTIGFEAASKAYEDVFSKKPIATRDGGSIPIIALFEQELESKTILMGFGLDSDAIHS
;
A
#
# COMPACT_ATOMS: atom_id res chain seq x y z
N PHE A 1 -1.14 -9.87 21.72
CA PHE A 1 -2.10 -8.81 22.11
C PHE A 1 -1.44 -7.53 22.64
N GLU A 2 -0.29 -7.59 23.32
CA GLU A 2 0.37 -6.39 23.86
C GLU A 2 0.66 -5.35 22.78
N LEU A 3 1.23 -5.77 21.65
CA LEU A 3 1.54 -4.89 20.53
C LEU A 3 0.27 -4.30 19.88
N LEU A 4 -0.81 -5.09 19.76
CA LEU A 4 -2.08 -4.65 19.20
C LEU A 4 -2.82 -3.63 20.08
N ARG A 5 -2.53 -3.61 21.39
CA ARG A 5 -3.12 -2.62 22.31
C ARG A 5 -2.50 -1.23 22.20
N ILE A 6 -1.38 -1.09 21.52
CA ILE A 6 -0.72 0.20 21.35
C ILE A 6 -1.27 0.87 20.09
N PRO A 7 -1.95 2.03 20.19
CA PRO A 7 -2.52 2.73 19.05
C PRO A 7 -1.44 3.52 18.27
N SER A 8 -0.52 2.80 17.65
CA SER A 8 0.60 3.38 16.90
C SER A 8 0.18 3.98 15.55
N VAL A 9 -0.75 4.93 15.58
CA VAL A 9 -1.29 5.61 14.39
C VAL A 9 -0.32 6.70 13.94
N SER A 10 0.54 6.39 12.96
CA SER A 10 1.61 7.28 12.48
C SER A 10 1.11 8.60 11.87
N ALA A 11 -0.09 8.60 11.29
CA ALA A 11 -0.68 9.77 10.66
C ALA A 11 -1.16 10.86 11.65
N LYS A 12 -1.19 10.58 12.95
CA LYS A 12 -1.77 11.48 13.97
C LYS A 12 -0.74 11.85 15.03
N PRO A 13 -0.34 13.13 15.15
CA PRO A 13 0.68 13.57 16.11
C PRO A 13 0.37 13.26 17.58
N GLU A 14 -0.92 13.16 17.96
CA GLU A 14 -1.33 12.73 19.29
C GLU A 14 -0.88 11.32 19.65
N HIS A 15 -0.57 10.48 18.65
CA HIS A 15 -0.10 9.10 18.80
C HIS A 15 1.42 8.93 18.68
N ASP A 16 2.22 10.00 18.54
CA ASP A 16 3.69 9.90 18.44
C ASP A 16 4.32 9.09 19.58
N ARG A 17 3.77 9.24 20.81
CA ARG A 17 4.23 8.48 21.98
C ARG A 17 3.84 7.01 21.90
N ASP A 18 2.73 6.70 21.30
CA ASP A 18 2.25 5.32 21.11
C ASP A 18 3.09 4.61 20.05
N VAL A 19 3.41 5.30 18.94
CA VAL A 19 4.33 4.79 17.91
C VAL A 19 5.69 4.48 18.55
N ARG A 20 6.22 5.37 19.38
CA ARG A 20 7.46 5.14 20.13
C ARG A 20 7.35 3.95 21.10
N SER A 21 6.24 3.82 21.79
CA SER A 21 6.01 2.71 22.73
C SER A 21 5.94 1.35 22.01
N ALA A 22 5.40 1.31 20.79
CA ALA A 22 5.40 0.12 19.95
C ALA A 22 6.83 -0.29 19.55
N ALA A 23 7.66 0.66 19.14
CA ALA A 23 9.07 0.42 18.85
C ALA A 23 9.84 -0.13 20.07
N GLU A 24 9.60 0.44 21.24
CA GLU A 24 10.23 -0.01 22.49
C GLU A 24 9.78 -1.43 22.89
N LEU A 25 8.51 -1.76 22.67
CA LEU A 25 7.99 -3.10 22.92
C LEU A 25 8.60 -4.12 21.95
N LEU A 26 8.70 -3.80 20.67
CA LEU A 26 9.35 -4.66 19.68
C LEU A 26 10.83 -4.90 20.01
N LYS A 27 11.57 -3.87 20.38
CA LYS A 27 12.95 -4.03 20.85
C LYS A 27 13.05 -4.97 22.05
N LYS A 28 12.11 -4.90 23.02
CA LYS A 28 12.05 -5.84 24.14
C LYS A 28 11.82 -7.28 23.68
N HIS A 29 10.96 -7.50 22.68
CA HIS A 29 10.76 -8.81 22.08
C HIS A 29 12.05 -9.32 21.40
N PHE A 30 12.75 -8.48 20.65
CA PHE A 30 14.04 -8.84 20.04
C PHE A 30 15.07 -9.30 21.08
N ILE A 31 15.22 -8.53 22.16
CA ILE A 31 16.13 -8.87 23.27
C ILE A 31 15.70 -10.19 23.94
N LYS A 32 14.39 -10.40 24.13
CA LYS A 32 13.88 -11.66 24.72
C LYS A 32 14.16 -12.89 23.85
N LEU A 33 14.19 -12.69 22.53
CA LEU A 33 14.54 -13.73 21.55
C LEU A 33 16.06 -13.97 21.42
N ASP A 34 16.86 -13.33 22.23
CA ASP A 34 18.33 -13.38 22.16
C ASP A 34 18.86 -12.97 20.78
N LEU A 35 18.22 -11.97 20.17
CA LEU A 35 18.77 -11.32 18.99
C LEU A 35 19.91 -10.38 19.40
N ASP A 36 20.89 -10.27 18.52
CA ASP A 36 22.04 -9.39 18.69
C ASP A 36 21.75 -7.99 18.10
N ASN A 37 22.54 -6.98 18.50
CA ASN A 37 22.49 -5.63 17.97
C ASN A 37 21.08 -5.01 17.95
N CYS A 38 20.26 -5.26 18.98
CA CYS A 38 18.91 -4.73 19.08
C CYS A 38 18.90 -3.22 19.30
N GLU A 39 18.46 -2.46 18.32
CA GLU A 39 18.49 -1.00 18.32
C GLU A 39 17.12 -0.39 17.99
N ILE A 40 16.87 0.82 18.51
CA ILE A 40 15.88 1.75 17.97
C ILE A 40 16.67 2.82 17.23
N CYS A 41 16.58 2.78 15.91
CA CYS A 41 17.31 3.71 15.03
C CYS A 41 16.44 4.94 14.82
N GLU A 42 16.90 6.09 15.31
CA GLU A 42 16.17 7.34 15.18
C GLU A 42 16.18 7.85 13.74
N THR A 43 15.04 8.39 13.30
CA THR A 43 14.86 9.08 12.03
C THR A 43 14.39 10.52 12.29
N LYS A 44 14.07 11.27 11.24
CA LYS A 44 13.41 12.58 11.40
C LYS A 44 11.93 12.46 11.74
N GLY A 45 11.34 11.29 11.54
CA GLY A 45 9.97 10.94 11.88
C GLY A 45 9.94 9.82 12.94
N HIS A 46 9.21 8.74 12.66
CA HIS A 46 9.13 7.61 13.57
C HIS A 46 10.35 6.68 13.43
N PRO A 47 10.81 6.04 14.52
CA PRO A 47 12.05 5.27 14.51
C PRO A 47 11.88 3.91 13.81
N ILE A 48 13.01 3.32 13.42
CA ILE A 48 13.11 1.97 12.88
C ILE A 48 13.66 1.05 13.97
N VAL A 49 13.10 -0.12 14.14
CA VAL A 49 13.57 -1.14 15.07
C VAL A 49 14.41 -2.16 14.31
N TYR A 50 15.65 -2.32 14.72
CA TYR A 50 16.59 -3.27 14.14
C TYR A 50 17.04 -4.32 15.16
N GLY A 51 17.27 -5.54 14.68
CA GLY A 51 17.91 -6.63 15.43
C GLY A 51 18.34 -7.73 14.48
N GLU A 52 19.31 -8.55 14.89
CA GLU A 52 19.83 -9.61 14.03
C GLU A 52 20.19 -10.86 14.82
N LYS A 53 20.22 -12.02 14.15
CA LYS A 53 20.82 -13.25 14.63
C LYS A 53 21.71 -13.81 13.54
N ILE A 54 23.02 -13.70 13.74
CA ILE A 54 24.03 -14.22 12.82
C ILE A 54 24.55 -15.54 13.35
N ILE A 55 24.21 -16.63 12.67
CA ILE A 55 24.63 -18.00 13.04
C ILE A 55 26.00 -18.32 12.45
N SER A 56 26.18 -18.04 11.15
CA SER A 56 27.46 -18.27 10.45
C SER A 56 27.56 -17.35 9.22
N LYS A 57 28.77 -16.97 8.87
CA LYS A 57 29.04 -16.20 7.64
C LYS A 57 28.82 -17.02 6.35
N ASP A 58 28.74 -18.34 6.48
CA ASP A 58 28.55 -19.25 5.35
C ASP A 58 27.08 -19.53 5.07
N LEU A 59 26.17 -19.05 5.94
CA LEU A 59 24.73 -19.19 5.77
C LEU A 59 24.11 -17.97 5.09
N PRO A 60 23.05 -18.17 4.30
CA PRO A 60 22.32 -17.05 3.72
C PRO A 60 21.72 -16.16 4.81
N THR A 61 21.61 -14.86 4.51
CA THR A 61 21.02 -13.86 5.40
C THR A 61 19.68 -13.40 4.84
N ILE A 62 18.63 -13.54 5.64
CA ILE A 62 17.28 -13.05 5.34
C ILE A 62 17.06 -11.74 6.10
N LEU A 63 16.70 -10.67 5.38
CA LEU A 63 16.22 -9.42 5.98
C LEU A 63 14.69 -9.45 6.00
N VAL A 64 14.10 -9.55 7.17
CA VAL A 64 12.66 -9.42 7.38
C VAL A 64 12.32 -7.94 7.48
N TYR A 65 11.47 -7.47 6.58
CA TYR A 65 10.90 -6.15 6.63
C TYR A 65 9.40 -6.23 6.99
N GLY A 66 8.93 -5.26 7.73
CA GLY A 66 7.53 -5.03 8.07
C GLY A 66 7.37 -3.70 8.78
N HIS A 67 6.16 -3.37 9.21
CA HIS A 67 5.89 -2.13 9.94
C HIS A 67 5.06 -2.34 11.21
N TYR A 68 5.20 -1.40 12.15
CA TYR A 68 4.49 -1.45 13.43
C TYR A 68 3.52 -0.28 13.62
N ASP A 69 3.51 0.68 12.70
CA ASP A 69 2.47 1.69 12.65
C ASP A 69 1.19 1.15 12.02
N VAL A 70 0.12 1.87 12.14
CA VAL A 70 -1.21 1.46 11.67
C VAL A 70 -2.01 2.66 11.18
N GLN A 71 -2.98 2.40 10.28
CA GLN A 71 -3.95 3.38 9.80
C GLN A 71 -4.85 3.90 10.93
N PRO A 72 -5.38 5.14 10.79
CA PRO A 72 -6.47 5.63 11.61
C PRO A 72 -7.66 4.69 11.63
N VAL A 73 -8.42 4.71 12.71
CA VAL A 73 -9.55 3.79 12.95
C VAL A 73 -10.91 4.42 12.64
N ASP A 74 -10.91 5.61 12.06
CA ASP A 74 -12.14 6.33 11.74
C ASP A 74 -12.87 5.68 10.54
N PRO A 75 -14.22 5.56 10.59
CA PRO A 75 -15.10 6.02 11.66
C PRO A 75 -15.32 4.97 12.76
N LEU A 76 -15.08 5.34 14.01
CA LEU A 76 -15.14 4.45 15.19
C LEU A 76 -16.49 3.74 15.39
N ASN A 77 -17.58 4.33 14.91
CA ASN A 77 -18.92 3.77 15.05
C ASN A 77 -19.20 2.54 14.16
N LEU A 78 -18.29 2.18 13.26
CA LEU A 78 -18.39 0.96 12.46
C LEU A 78 -17.68 -0.24 13.10
N TRP A 79 -16.89 -0.01 14.16
CA TRP A 79 -16.22 -1.09 14.86
C TRP A 79 -17.17 -1.76 15.88
N ASP A 80 -17.13 -3.11 15.93
CA ASP A 80 -17.89 -3.90 16.91
C ASP A 80 -17.42 -3.62 18.35
N GLN A 81 -16.13 -3.35 18.55
CA GLN A 81 -15.47 -3.04 19.81
C GLN A 81 -14.36 -2.02 19.60
N ASP A 82 -13.72 -1.56 20.67
CA ASP A 82 -12.52 -0.72 20.58
C ASP A 82 -11.45 -1.40 19.71
N PRO A 83 -11.02 -0.77 18.62
CA PRO A 83 -10.05 -1.33 17.67
C PRO A 83 -8.68 -1.65 18.29
N PHE A 84 -8.32 -1.06 19.41
CA PHE A 84 -7.08 -1.32 20.16
C PHE A 84 -7.29 -2.23 21.39
N ASN A 85 -8.48 -2.84 21.52
CA ASN A 85 -8.72 -3.89 22.49
C ASN A 85 -8.88 -5.26 21.79
N PRO A 86 -7.77 -5.94 21.44
CA PRO A 86 -7.80 -7.15 20.65
C PRO A 86 -8.60 -8.27 21.31
N TYR A 87 -9.42 -8.97 20.54
CA TYR A 87 -10.23 -10.08 20.99
C TYR A 87 -10.26 -11.21 19.94
N ILE A 88 -10.64 -12.41 20.37
CA ILE A 88 -10.80 -13.55 19.46
C ILE A 88 -12.29 -13.77 19.20
N LYS A 89 -12.66 -13.82 17.92
CA LYS A 89 -14.03 -14.10 17.46
C LYS A 89 -14.01 -15.25 16.45
N LYS A 90 -14.95 -16.18 16.58
CA LYS A 90 -15.19 -17.21 15.58
C LYS A 90 -16.05 -16.65 14.47
N THR A 91 -15.69 -16.94 13.24
CA THR A 91 -16.44 -16.55 12.03
C THR A 91 -16.68 -17.77 11.15
N GLU A 92 -17.46 -17.61 10.10
CA GLU A 92 -17.65 -18.68 9.10
C GLU A 92 -16.33 -19.03 8.40
N ILE A 93 -15.49 -18.02 8.12
CA ILE A 93 -14.18 -18.20 7.51
C ILE A 93 -13.18 -18.81 8.50
N HIS A 94 -13.23 -18.38 9.77
CA HIS A 94 -12.33 -18.84 10.84
C HIS A 94 -13.13 -19.47 12.00
N PRO A 95 -13.64 -20.70 11.84
CA PRO A 95 -14.43 -21.37 12.89
C PRO A 95 -13.61 -21.69 14.14
N GLU A 96 -12.29 -21.79 14.05
CA GLU A 96 -11.37 -21.90 15.19
C GLU A 96 -11.15 -20.58 15.94
N GLY A 97 -11.44 -19.44 15.29
CA GLY A 97 -11.29 -18.09 15.80
C GLY A 97 -10.22 -17.30 15.07
N ALA A 98 -10.44 -16.00 14.93
CA ALA A 98 -9.48 -15.02 14.43
C ALA A 98 -9.32 -13.87 15.42
N ILE A 99 -8.17 -13.20 15.40
CA ILE A 99 -7.88 -12.04 16.22
C ILE A 99 -8.43 -10.79 15.49
N PHE A 100 -9.28 -10.04 16.18
CA PHE A 100 -9.85 -8.78 15.69
C PHE A 100 -9.22 -7.62 16.43
N ALA A 101 -8.53 -6.74 15.71
CA ALA A 101 -7.99 -5.46 16.16
C ALA A 101 -7.41 -4.70 14.96
N ARG A 102 -7.23 -3.37 15.06
CA ARG A 102 -6.40 -2.62 14.11
C ARG A 102 -4.95 -3.13 14.18
N GLY A 103 -4.34 -3.38 13.01
CA GLY A 103 -2.99 -3.94 12.89
C GLY A 103 -2.90 -5.47 13.06
N ALA A 104 -4.03 -6.18 13.21
CA ALA A 104 -4.01 -7.64 13.38
C ALA A 104 -3.54 -8.38 12.12
N CYS A 105 -3.78 -7.81 10.94
CA CYS A 105 -3.30 -8.30 9.65
C CYS A 105 -2.26 -7.36 9.06
N ASP A 106 -2.51 -6.08 9.10
CA ASP A 106 -1.73 -5.01 8.48
C ASP A 106 -1.05 -4.16 9.57
N ASP A 107 0.25 -4.26 9.80
CA ASP A 107 1.16 -5.39 9.52
C ASP A 107 1.68 -6.01 10.82
N LYS A 108 1.28 -5.45 12.00
CA LYS A 108 1.76 -5.96 13.31
C LYS A 108 1.63 -7.47 13.44
N GLY A 109 0.50 -8.04 12.98
CA GLY A 109 0.26 -9.47 13.10
C GLY A 109 1.16 -10.27 12.18
N GLN A 110 1.28 -9.91 10.90
CA GLN A 110 2.10 -10.62 9.94
C GLN A 110 3.59 -10.48 10.27
N MET A 111 4.07 -9.28 10.58
CA MET A 111 5.43 -9.04 11.04
C MET A 111 5.76 -9.87 12.29
N PHE A 112 4.84 -9.93 13.27
CA PHE A 112 5.04 -10.66 14.52
C PHE A 112 5.08 -12.18 14.34
N MET A 113 4.46 -12.74 13.29
CA MET A 113 4.57 -14.15 12.94
C MET A 113 6.03 -14.56 12.68
N HIS A 114 6.81 -13.71 12.02
CA HIS A 114 8.24 -13.97 11.78
C HIS A 114 9.02 -14.07 13.09
N LEU A 115 8.74 -13.16 14.04
CA LEU A 115 9.37 -13.26 15.38
C LEU A 115 9.04 -14.57 16.07
N LYS A 116 7.78 -15.02 15.98
CA LYS A 116 7.36 -16.28 16.59
C LYS A 116 7.94 -17.50 15.88
N ALA A 117 8.09 -17.45 14.56
CA ALA A 117 8.77 -18.51 13.81
C ALA A 117 10.24 -18.65 14.22
N ILE A 118 10.96 -17.53 14.31
CA ILE A 118 12.35 -17.51 14.77
C ILE A 118 12.48 -17.97 16.22
N GLU A 119 11.56 -17.57 17.12
CA GLU A 119 11.53 -18.05 18.52
C GLU A 119 11.51 -19.57 18.57
N VAL A 120 10.60 -20.21 17.84
CA VAL A 120 10.47 -21.69 17.80
C VAL A 120 11.72 -22.34 17.21
N MET A 121 12.30 -21.79 16.14
CA MET A 121 13.52 -22.32 15.53
C MET A 121 14.72 -22.20 16.48
N LEU A 122 14.88 -21.08 17.18
CA LEU A 122 15.97 -20.90 18.15
C LEU A 122 15.82 -21.82 19.36
N GLU A 123 14.60 -22.01 19.89
CA GLU A 123 14.32 -22.94 20.98
C GLU A 123 14.65 -24.40 20.62
N ASN A 124 14.45 -24.78 19.35
CA ASN A 124 14.78 -26.12 18.84
C ASN A 124 16.26 -26.23 18.40
N GLY A 125 16.98 -25.11 18.28
CA GLY A 125 18.37 -25.08 17.84
C GLY A 125 18.55 -25.39 16.34
N ASP A 126 17.54 -25.12 15.51
CA ASP A 126 17.47 -25.48 14.09
C ASP A 126 17.30 -24.27 13.14
N LEU A 127 17.68 -23.06 13.56
CA LEU A 127 17.66 -21.88 12.68
C LEU A 127 18.65 -22.05 11.52
N PRO A 128 18.18 -22.24 10.26
CA PRO A 128 19.02 -22.66 9.15
C PRO A 128 19.70 -21.50 8.40
N CYS A 129 19.49 -20.26 8.81
CA CYS A 129 19.96 -19.06 8.14
C CYS A 129 20.27 -17.94 9.13
N ASN A 130 20.98 -16.91 8.70
CA ASN A 130 21.05 -15.65 9.41
C ASN A 130 19.77 -14.86 9.22
N VAL A 131 19.34 -14.14 10.24
CA VAL A 131 18.13 -13.32 10.17
C VAL A 131 18.44 -11.91 10.66
N LYS A 132 17.95 -10.93 9.93
CA LYS A 132 17.93 -9.51 10.32
C LYS A 132 16.47 -9.03 10.28
N PHE A 133 16.12 -8.14 11.19
CA PHE A 133 14.84 -7.46 11.22
C PHE A 133 15.04 -5.96 11.02
N MET A 134 14.26 -5.38 10.15
CA MET A 134 14.15 -3.93 9.95
C MET A 134 12.65 -3.59 9.91
N ILE A 135 12.13 -3.10 11.05
CA ILE A 135 10.69 -2.85 11.22
C ILE A 135 10.49 -1.34 11.41
N GLU A 136 9.76 -0.72 10.47
CA GLU A 136 9.53 0.73 10.47
C GLU A 136 8.24 1.16 11.16
N GLY A 137 8.09 2.47 11.37
CA GLY A 137 6.92 3.08 11.98
C GLY A 137 6.29 4.19 11.14
N GLU A 138 6.52 4.22 9.82
CA GLU A 138 6.03 5.25 8.89
C GLU A 138 5.48 4.67 7.58
N GLU A 139 5.25 3.36 7.47
CA GLU A 139 4.76 2.74 6.23
C GLU A 139 3.45 3.37 5.81
N GLU A 140 2.53 3.51 6.73
CA GLU A 140 1.15 4.00 6.52
C GLU A 140 1.06 5.50 6.18
N VAL A 141 2.19 6.21 6.24
CA VAL A 141 2.33 7.62 5.84
C VAL A 141 3.34 7.82 4.71
N GLY A 142 3.85 6.72 4.12
CA GLY A 142 4.68 6.74 2.90
C GLY A 142 6.17 6.58 3.11
N SER A 143 6.66 6.19 4.29
CA SER A 143 8.06 5.83 4.57
C SER A 143 9.09 6.92 4.22
N ASP A 144 8.76 8.18 4.44
CA ASP A 144 9.58 9.33 3.98
C ASP A 144 11.04 9.29 4.48
N ASN A 145 11.30 8.67 5.63
CA ASN A 145 12.64 8.61 6.23
C ASN A 145 13.38 7.29 5.96
N LEU A 146 12.69 6.27 5.44
CA LEU A 146 13.27 4.95 5.24
C LEU A 146 14.32 4.94 4.11
N GLU A 147 14.12 5.69 3.03
CA GLU A 147 15.08 5.79 1.93
C GLU A 147 16.46 6.25 2.43
N LEU A 148 16.49 7.28 3.26
CA LEU A 148 17.74 7.79 3.83
C LEU A 148 18.39 6.76 4.77
N PHE A 149 17.59 6.14 5.62
CA PHE A 149 18.06 5.10 6.53
C PHE A 149 18.70 3.92 5.79
N VAL A 150 18.04 3.40 4.76
CA VAL A 150 18.57 2.29 3.95
C VAL A 150 19.89 2.67 3.29
N LYS A 151 19.98 3.87 2.70
CA LYS A 151 21.21 4.37 2.05
C LYS A 151 22.39 4.50 3.01
N GLU A 152 22.13 4.96 4.23
CA GLU A 152 23.17 5.17 5.25
C GLU A 152 23.57 3.86 5.97
N ASN A 153 22.75 2.81 5.89
CA ASN A 153 22.95 1.56 6.62
C ASN A 153 23.10 0.32 5.71
N LYS A 154 23.53 0.47 4.47
CA LYS A 154 23.65 -0.64 3.50
C LYS A 154 24.45 -1.83 4.03
N GLU A 155 25.56 -1.59 4.70
CA GLU A 155 26.40 -2.64 5.27
C GLU A 155 25.66 -3.40 6.40
N LYS A 156 25.01 -2.66 7.32
CA LYS A 156 24.17 -3.23 8.39
C LYS A 156 23.04 -4.07 7.81
N LEU A 157 22.38 -3.60 6.75
CA LEU A 157 21.23 -4.22 6.10
C LEU A 157 21.63 -5.24 5.02
N SER A 158 22.93 -5.50 4.80
CA SER A 158 23.36 -6.47 3.80
C SER A 158 22.68 -7.82 4.02
N ASN A 159 22.16 -8.41 2.95
CA ASN A 159 21.34 -9.62 2.97
C ASN A 159 21.40 -10.33 1.62
N ASP A 160 20.90 -11.55 1.53
CA ASP A 160 20.76 -12.31 0.30
C ASP A 160 19.31 -12.25 -0.21
N ILE A 161 18.34 -12.15 0.71
CA ILE A 161 16.91 -12.14 0.41
C ILE A 161 16.20 -11.19 1.37
N ILE A 162 15.27 -10.42 0.87
CA ILE A 162 14.33 -9.64 1.68
C ILE A 162 13.00 -10.36 1.74
N LEU A 163 12.46 -10.58 2.93
CA LEU A 163 11.17 -11.22 3.17
C LEU A 163 10.18 -10.20 3.71
N VAL A 164 9.06 -10.06 3.02
CA VAL A 164 7.95 -9.15 3.37
C VAL A 164 6.65 -9.93 3.40
N SER A 165 5.86 -9.77 4.46
CA SER A 165 4.56 -10.44 4.59
C SER A 165 3.36 -9.50 4.55
N ASP A 166 3.59 -8.25 4.20
CA ASP A 166 2.54 -7.23 4.04
C ASP A 166 1.78 -7.38 2.71
N THR A 167 1.27 -8.58 2.48
CA THR A 167 0.46 -8.99 1.33
C THR A 167 -0.53 -10.09 1.72
N GLY A 168 -1.27 -10.65 0.75
CA GLY A 168 -2.30 -11.64 1.01
C GLY A 168 -2.18 -12.94 0.24
N MET A 169 -3.07 -13.88 0.58
CA MET A 169 -3.34 -15.11 -0.15
C MET A 169 -4.66 -14.98 -0.92
N ILE A 170 -4.84 -15.79 -1.97
CA ILE A 170 -6.11 -15.84 -2.73
C ILE A 170 -7.26 -16.27 -1.82
N SER A 171 -7.04 -17.25 -0.96
CA SER A 171 -8.00 -17.68 0.05
C SER A 171 -7.31 -18.45 1.18
N LYS A 172 -8.02 -18.74 2.25
CA LYS A 172 -7.54 -19.57 3.38
C LYS A 172 -6.90 -20.90 2.95
N THR A 173 -7.24 -21.44 1.79
CA THR A 173 -6.77 -22.74 1.30
C THR A 173 -6.01 -22.70 -0.01
N ILE A 174 -5.84 -21.51 -0.59
CA ILE A 174 -5.12 -21.30 -1.84
C ILE A 174 -4.04 -20.27 -1.59
N PRO A 175 -2.80 -20.70 -1.33
CA PRO A 175 -1.69 -19.80 -1.10
C PRO A 175 -1.31 -19.07 -2.38
N SER A 176 -0.80 -17.85 -2.24
CA SER A 176 -0.20 -17.10 -3.34
C SER A 176 1.10 -16.42 -2.90
N ILE A 177 1.97 -16.16 -3.85
CA ILE A 177 3.14 -15.30 -3.68
C ILE A 177 2.93 -14.10 -4.59
N THR A 178 2.98 -12.92 -4.01
CA THR A 178 2.85 -11.68 -4.79
C THR A 178 4.14 -11.43 -5.58
N THR A 179 4.05 -11.43 -6.89
CA THR A 179 5.18 -11.22 -7.80
C THR A 179 5.16 -9.89 -8.51
N GLY A 180 4.22 -9.01 -8.16
CA GLY A 180 4.16 -7.66 -8.70
C GLY A 180 3.27 -6.77 -7.88
N LEU A 181 3.71 -5.52 -7.76
CA LEU A 181 2.99 -4.43 -7.09
C LEU A 181 2.87 -3.27 -8.06
N ARG A 182 1.74 -2.58 -8.03
CA ARG A 182 1.60 -1.33 -8.78
C ARG A 182 2.38 -0.21 -8.12
N GLY A 183 2.89 0.71 -8.93
CA GLY A 183 3.44 1.97 -8.44
C GLY A 183 2.34 2.95 -8.05
N LEU A 184 2.73 4.05 -7.46
CA LEU A 184 1.83 5.13 -7.03
C LEU A 184 2.36 6.48 -7.51
N SER A 185 1.45 7.35 -7.91
CA SER A 185 1.66 8.79 -8.07
C SER A 185 0.48 9.50 -7.42
N TYR A 186 0.73 10.32 -6.41
CA TYR A 186 -0.32 11.05 -5.69
C TYR A 186 -0.19 12.55 -5.91
N MET A 187 -1.24 13.18 -6.43
CA MET A 187 -1.25 14.55 -6.89
C MET A 187 -2.44 15.33 -6.31
N GLU A 188 -2.29 16.63 -6.16
CA GLU A 188 -3.39 17.53 -5.81
C GLU A 188 -3.52 18.66 -6.83
N VAL A 189 -4.76 18.95 -7.20
CA VAL A 189 -5.11 20.05 -8.12
C VAL A 189 -5.93 21.09 -7.36
N GLU A 190 -5.47 22.34 -7.37
CA GLU A 190 -6.19 23.49 -6.87
C GLU A 190 -6.54 24.41 -8.04
N LEU A 191 -7.82 24.67 -8.24
CA LEU A 191 -8.30 25.70 -9.15
C LEU A 191 -8.69 26.97 -8.38
N THR A 192 -8.25 28.12 -8.85
CA THR A 192 -8.64 29.43 -8.33
C THR A 192 -9.33 30.24 -9.44
N GLY A 193 -10.56 30.65 -9.17
CA GLY A 193 -11.37 31.51 -10.02
C GLY A 193 -11.33 32.99 -9.53
N PRO A 194 -12.46 33.54 -9.04
CA PRO A 194 -12.49 34.90 -8.52
C PRO A 194 -11.67 35.04 -7.23
N ASN A 195 -11.34 36.26 -6.84
CA ASN A 195 -10.52 36.55 -5.67
C ASN A 195 -11.23 36.31 -4.31
N ARG A 196 -12.51 36.01 -4.33
CA ARG A 196 -13.36 35.66 -3.16
C ARG A 196 -14.59 34.94 -3.64
N ASP A 197 -15.31 34.36 -2.70
CA ASP A 197 -16.63 33.77 -2.96
C ASP A 197 -17.63 34.84 -3.36
N LEU A 198 -18.45 34.56 -4.36
CA LEU A 198 -19.39 35.51 -4.94
C LEU A 198 -20.84 35.01 -4.79
N HIS A 199 -21.78 35.97 -4.85
CA HIS A 199 -23.19 35.67 -4.88
C HIS A 199 -23.56 35.04 -6.24
N SER A 200 -24.04 33.79 -6.26
CA SER A 200 -24.30 33.10 -7.53
C SER A 200 -25.41 33.71 -8.37
N GLY A 201 -26.38 34.38 -7.74
CA GLY A 201 -27.44 35.08 -8.46
C GLY A 201 -26.95 36.34 -9.23
N HIS A 202 -25.91 37.00 -8.75
CA HIS A 202 -25.35 38.20 -9.40
C HIS A 202 -24.27 37.88 -10.43
N TYR A 203 -23.46 36.82 -10.17
CA TYR A 203 -22.28 36.49 -10.96
C TYR A 203 -22.40 35.19 -11.75
N GLY A 204 -23.44 34.37 -11.47
CA GLY A 204 -23.69 33.14 -12.19
C GLY A 204 -23.92 33.37 -13.68
N GLY A 205 -23.30 32.58 -14.54
CA GLY A 205 -23.33 32.73 -15.99
C GLY A 205 -22.32 33.72 -16.57
N THR A 206 -21.68 34.56 -15.71
CA THR A 206 -20.68 35.55 -16.15
C THR A 206 -19.28 35.25 -15.63
N VAL A 207 -19.17 34.51 -14.48
CA VAL A 207 -17.90 34.12 -13.87
C VAL A 207 -17.82 32.60 -13.85
N ALA A 208 -16.67 32.04 -14.22
CA ALA A 208 -16.44 30.60 -14.17
C ALA A 208 -16.49 30.11 -12.73
N ASN A 209 -17.27 29.06 -12.48
CA ASN A 209 -17.30 28.35 -11.21
C ASN A 209 -16.17 27.31 -11.19
N PRO A 210 -15.18 27.40 -10.29
CA PRO A 210 -14.06 26.45 -10.21
C PRO A 210 -14.50 25.00 -10.05
N ILE A 211 -15.58 24.71 -9.30
CA ILE A 211 -16.11 23.34 -9.16
C ILE A 211 -16.59 22.81 -10.52
N ASN A 212 -17.35 23.60 -11.28
CA ASN A 212 -17.83 23.16 -12.59
C ASN A 212 -16.69 22.95 -13.59
N VAL A 213 -15.63 23.78 -13.49
CA VAL A 213 -14.43 23.63 -14.32
C VAL A 213 -13.69 22.35 -13.92
N LEU A 214 -13.43 22.15 -12.62
CA LEU A 214 -12.73 20.98 -12.10
C LEU A 214 -13.44 19.68 -12.47
N SER A 215 -14.76 19.62 -12.31
CA SER A 215 -15.57 18.45 -12.67
C SER A 215 -15.44 18.09 -14.16
N LYS A 216 -15.41 19.08 -15.05
CA LYS A 216 -15.18 18.88 -16.49
C LYS A 216 -13.76 18.37 -16.77
N MET A 217 -12.76 18.94 -16.09
CA MET A 217 -11.37 18.50 -16.23
C MET A 217 -11.21 17.04 -15.76
N ILE A 218 -11.74 16.68 -14.60
CA ILE A 218 -11.71 15.30 -14.08
C ILE A 218 -12.40 14.35 -15.06
N ASN A 219 -13.60 14.68 -15.54
CA ASN A 219 -14.32 13.84 -16.50
C ASN A 219 -13.53 13.60 -17.79
N SER A 220 -12.67 14.55 -18.19
CA SER A 220 -11.84 14.42 -19.40
C SER A 220 -10.59 13.55 -19.20
N LEU A 221 -10.27 13.12 -17.99
CA LEU A 221 -9.12 12.25 -17.73
C LEU A 221 -9.31 10.81 -18.17
N HIS A 222 -10.57 10.41 -18.48
CA HIS A 222 -10.88 9.11 -19.06
C HIS A 222 -11.69 9.27 -20.35
N ASP A 223 -11.48 8.35 -21.29
CA ASP A 223 -12.33 8.23 -22.47
C ASP A 223 -13.56 7.32 -22.23
N SER A 224 -14.33 7.08 -23.28
CA SER A 224 -15.52 6.21 -23.21
C SER A 224 -15.21 4.73 -22.92
N ASN A 225 -13.97 4.30 -23.03
CA ASN A 225 -13.48 2.96 -22.72
C ASN A 225 -12.80 2.90 -21.35
N ASN A 226 -12.92 3.94 -20.55
CA ASN A 226 -12.22 4.13 -19.26
C ASN A 226 -10.69 4.11 -19.37
N LYS A 227 -10.14 4.41 -20.54
CA LYS A 227 -8.71 4.57 -20.72
C LYS A 227 -8.28 5.99 -20.32
N ILE A 228 -7.16 6.11 -19.62
CA ILE A 228 -6.61 7.40 -19.19
C ILE A 228 -6.16 8.21 -20.43
N THR A 229 -6.57 9.47 -20.50
CA THR A 229 -6.38 10.32 -21.69
C THR A 229 -5.14 11.22 -21.63
N ILE A 230 -4.34 11.14 -20.56
CA ILE A 230 -3.11 11.93 -20.41
C ILE A 230 -2.12 11.55 -21.52
N PRO A 231 -1.72 12.47 -22.41
CA PRO A 231 -0.78 12.15 -23.49
C PRO A 231 0.55 11.63 -22.97
N GLY A 232 1.01 10.51 -23.49
CA GLY A 232 2.25 9.84 -23.10
C GLY A 232 2.14 8.96 -21.86
N PHE A 233 0.95 8.84 -21.25
CA PHE A 233 0.75 8.07 -20.03
C PHE A 233 1.08 6.58 -20.22
N TYR A 234 0.79 6.02 -21.37
CA TYR A 234 0.98 4.60 -21.69
C TYR A 234 2.28 4.30 -22.47
N ASP A 235 3.09 5.32 -22.83
CA ASP A 235 4.21 5.15 -23.76
C ASP A 235 5.23 4.08 -23.36
N ASN A 236 5.43 3.90 -22.05
CA ASN A 236 6.38 2.95 -21.50
C ASN A 236 5.74 1.76 -20.78
N VAL A 237 4.43 1.60 -20.85
CA VAL A 237 3.74 0.44 -20.26
C VAL A 237 4.26 -0.83 -20.92
N ILE A 238 4.74 -1.76 -20.10
CA ILE A 238 5.14 -3.08 -20.58
C ILE A 238 3.87 -3.91 -20.74
N GLU A 239 3.50 -4.15 -22.00
CA GLU A 239 2.34 -4.98 -22.30
C GLU A 239 2.60 -6.43 -21.92
N VAL A 240 1.65 -7.04 -21.25
CA VAL A 240 1.68 -8.45 -20.87
C VAL A 240 1.21 -9.29 -22.06
N SER A 241 1.90 -10.40 -22.34
CA SER A 241 1.55 -11.27 -23.46
C SER A 241 0.15 -11.88 -23.31
N GLU A 242 -0.49 -12.25 -24.43
CA GLU A 242 -1.80 -12.92 -24.36
C GLU A 242 -1.74 -14.26 -23.61
N GLU A 243 -0.60 -14.92 -23.63
CA GLU A 243 -0.36 -16.18 -22.93
C GLU A 243 -0.31 -15.95 -21.42
N ASP A 244 0.47 -14.97 -20.96
CA ASP A 244 0.53 -14.60 -19.55
C ASP A 244 -0.81 -14.07 -19.03
N ARG A 245 -1.53 -13.29 -19.85
CA ARG A 245 -2.89 -12.84 -19.51
C ARG A 245 -3.87 -14.01 -19.31
N LYS A 246 -3.79 -15.04 -20.15
CA LYS A 246 -4.59 -16.25 -20.00
C LYS A 246 -4.22 -16.98 -18.71
N GLU A 247 -2.94 -17.11 -18.40
CA GLU A 247 -2.46 -17.73 -17.17
C GLU A 247 -2.94 -16.96 -15.92
N MET A 248 -2.81 -15.65 -15.92
CA MET A 248 -3.35 -14.81 -14.83
C MET A 248 -4.85 -15.01 -14.61
N ASN A 249 -5.62 -15.13 -15.68
CA ASN A 249 -7.07 -15.37 -15.59
C ASN A 249 -7.44 -16.82 -15.20
N LEU A 250 -6.48 -17.73 -15.03
CA LEU A 250 -6.70 -19.03 -14.38
C LEU A 250 -6.69 -18.94 -12.85
N THR A 251 -6.24 -17.82 -12.29
CA THR A 251 -6.33 -17.56 -10.85
C THR A 251 -7.80 -17.68 -10.41
N PRO A 252 -8.09 -18.49 -9.39
CA PRO A 252 -9.45 -18.61 -8.88
C PRO A 252 -10.01 -17.25 -8.44
N PHE A 253 -10.98 -16.77 -9.18
CA PHE A 253 -11.66 -15.50 -8.92
C PHE A 253 -13.13 -15.62 -9.30
N ASN A 254 -14.01 -15.37 -8.35
CA ASN A 254 -15.45 -15.38 -8.57
C ASN A 254 -15.96 -13.93 -8.58
N ILE A 255 -16.32 -13.45 -9.76
CA ILE A 255 -16.79 -12.08 -9.95
C ILE A 255 -18.10 -11.78 -9.20
N ASP A 256 -18.97 -12.76 -9.04
CA ASP A 256 -20.24 -12.55 -8.34
C ASP A 256 -20.01 -12.47 -6.83
N GLU A 257 -19.16 -13.33 -6.26
CA GLU A 257 -18.72 -13.22 -4.86
C GLU A 257 -17.99 -11.88 -4.60
N PHE A 258 -17.12 -11.45 -5.51
CA PHE A 258 -16.46 -10.15 -5.43
C PHE A 258 -17.45 -8.99 -5.42
N LYS A 259 -18.42 -9.00 -6.34
CA LYS A 259 -19.48 -7.97 -6.37
C LYS A 259 -20.33 -7.97 -5.10
N ASP A 260 -20.71 -9.13 -4.63
CA ASP A 260 -21.53 -9.27 -3.42
C ASP A 260 -20.79 -8.80 -2.16
N SER A 261 -19.49 -9.11 -2.04
CA SER A 261 -18.66 -8.74 -0.88
C SER A 261 -18.55 -7.22 -0.66
N ILE A 262 -18.59 -6.44 -1.74
CA ILE A 262 -18.47 -4.96 -1.71
C ILE A 262 -19.75 -4.24 -2.14
N GLY A 263 -20.85 -4.97 -2.35
CA GLY A 263 -22.14 -4.39 -2.77
C GLY A 263 -22.12 -3.77 -4.18
N LEU A 264 -21.32 -4.29 -5.10
CA LEU A 264 -21.13 -3.74 -6.43
C LEU A 264 -22.24 -4.19 -7.38
N ILE A 265 -22.91 -3.25 -8.05
CA ILE A 265 -23.98 -3.54 -9.01
C ILE A 265 -23.42 -4.04 -10.34
N ALA A 266 -22.32 -3.45 -10.82
CA ALA A 266 -21.71 -3.79 -12.10
C ALA A 266 -20.20 -3.51 -12.06
N GLU A 267 -19.43 -4.26 -12.86
CA GLU A 267 -18.01 -4.01 -13.05
C GLU A 267 -17.74 -2.66 -13.73
N HIS A 268 -16.58 -2.08 -13.41
CA HIS A 268 -16.08 -0.86 -14.04
C HIS A 268 -14.58 -1.00 -14.34
N GLY A 269 -14.08 -0.24 -15.30
CA GLY A 269 -12.65 -0.13 -15.61
C GLY A 269 -12.35 -0.15 -17.11
N GLU A 270 -11.07 -0.20 -17.47
CA GLU A 270 -10.59 -0.15 -18.85
C GLU A 270 -11.16 -1.30 -19.68
N ALA A 271 -11.75 -0.98 -20.83
CA ALA A 271 -12.37 -1.97 -21.72
C ALA A 271 -11.34 -2.97 -22.28
N GLY A 272 -11.74 -4.23 -22.42
CA GLY A 272 -10.88 -5.29 -22.99
C GLY A 272 -10.00 -6.01 -21.96
N TYR A 273 -10.15 -5.69 -20.66
CA TYR A 273 -9.43 -6.33 -19.57
C TYR A 273 -10.38 -6.89 -18.51
N SER A 274 -10.02 -8.02 -17.90
CA SER A 274 -10.76 -8.60 -16.79
C SER A 274 -10.53 -7.79 -15.50
N THR A 275 -11.31 -8.08 -14.45
CA THR A 275 -11.15 -7.44 -13.13
C THR A 275 -9.75 -7.70 -12.56
N ILE A 276 -9.24 -8.95 -12.64
CA ILE A 276 -7.88 -9.29 -12.21
C ILE A 276 -6.83 -8.46 -12.97
N GLU A 277 -6.97 -8.35 -14.29
CA GLU A 277 -6.02 -7.59 -15.10
C GLU A 277 -6.07 -6.09 -14.81
N ARG A 278 -7.26 -5.51 -14.57
CA ARG A 278 -7.43 -4.11 -14.18
C ARG A 278 -6.79 -3.81 -12.83
N GLN A 279 -6.86 -4.75 -11.89
CA GLN A 279 -6.27 -4.59 -10.56
C GLN A 279 -4.74 -4.77 -10.56
N SER A 280 -4.15 -5.44 -11.55
CA SER A 280 -2.74 -5.89 -11.50
C SER A 280 -1.85 -5.32 -12.61
N ILE A 281 -2.27 -5.42 -13.88
CA ILE A 281 -1.41 -5.09 -15.05
C ILE A 281 -1.88 -3.85 -15.81
N ARG A 282 -3.00 -3.24 -15.39
CA ARG A 282 -3.44 -1.96 -15.98
C ARG A 282 -3.29 -0.82 -14.99
N PRO A 283 -2.86 0.35 -15.46
CA PRO A 283 -2.83 1.53 -14.60
C PRO A 283 -4.25 2.03 -14.33
N ALA A 284 -4.42 2.71 -13.21
CA ALA A 284 -5.67 3.35 -12.83
C ALA A 284 -5.44 4.80 -12.44
N LEU A 285 -6.50 5.62 -12.54
CA LEU A 285 -6.52 7.00 -12.07
C LEU A 285 -7.84 7.22 -11.33
N ASP A 286 -7.75 7.56 -10.05
CA ASP A 286 -8.90 7.76 -9.19
C ASP A 286 -8.86 9.09 -8.46
N VAL A 287 -10.04 9.68 -8.25
CA VAL A 287 -10.22 10.89 -7.44
C VAL A 287 -10.51 10.46 -6.00
N ASN A 288 -9.54 10.63 -5.11
CA ASN A 288 -9.63 10.25 -3.70
C ASN A 288 -10.37 11.28 -2.85
N GLY A 289 -10.43 12.53 -3.33
CA GLY A 289 -11.16 13.60 -2.67
C GLY A 289 -11.41 14.76 -3.63
N ILE A 290 -12.59 15.38 -3.50
CA ILE A 290 -12.96 16.58 -4.22
C ILE A 290 -13.71 17.49 -3.28
N TRP A 291 -13.35 18.77 -3.21
CA TRP A 291 -14.03 19.73 -2.34
C TRP A 291 -13.97 21.15 -2.87
N GLY A 292 -14.82 22.00 -2.31
CA GLY A 292 -14.96 23.41 -2.62
C GLY A 292 -16.39 23.87 -2.42
N GLY A 293 -16.62 25.17 -2.33
CA GLY A 293 -17.92 25.76 -2.10
C GLY A 293 -18.44 25.54 -0.68
N TYR A 294 -19.75 25.52 -0.53
CA TYR A 294 -20.42 25.36 0.76
C TYR A 294 -20.81 23.90 0.97
N ILE A 295 -20.33 23.33 2.05
CA ILE A 295 -20.51 21.91 2.41
C ILE A 295 -21.24 21.73 3.76
N GLU A 296 -21.58 22.82 4.44
CA GLU A 296 -22.30 22.80 5.70
C GLU A 296 -23.81 22.56 5.48
N GLU A 297 -24.55 22.30 6.56
CA GLU A 297 -25.99 22.10 6.54
C GLU A 297 -26.72 23.35 6.01
N GLY A 298 -27.80 23.16 5.22
CA GLY A 298 -28.59 24.18 4.63
C GLY A 298 -28.13 24.63 3.24
N ALA A 299 -28.67 25.71 2.73
CA ALA A 299 -28.40 26.24 1.40
C ALA A 299 -27.65 27.55 1.44
N LYS A 300 -26.60 27.69 0.61
CA LYS A 300 -25.88 28.94 0.41
C LYS A 300 -25.69 29.15 -1.11
N THR A 301 -26.26 30.25 -1.64
CA THR A 301 -26.16 30.60 -3.06
C THR A 301 -24.81 31.23 -3.37
N VAL A 302 -23.75 30.42 -3.36
CA VAL A 302 -22.37 30.84 -3.55
C VAL A 302 -21.77 30.32 -4.86
N LEU A 303 -20.93 31.13 -5.48
CA LEU A 303 -19.98 30.77 -6.52
C LEU A 303 -18.61 30.80 -5.83
N PRO A 304 -18.00 29.63 -5.57
CA PRO A 304 -16.76 29.57 -4.78
C PRO A 304 -15.58 30.18 -5.54
N SER A 305 -14.61 30.64 -4.78
CA SER A 305 -13.35 31.15 -5.30
C SER A 305 -12.36 30.05 -5.67
N LYS A 306 -12.47 28.88 -5.03
CA LYS A 306 -11.55 27.74 -5.23
C LYS A 306 -12.28 26.40 -5.31
N ALA A 307 -11.63 25.44 -5.95
CA ALA A 307 -12.00 24.02 -5.94
C ALA A 307 -10.73 23.17 -5.93
N PHE A 308 -10.81 21.97 -5.29
CA PHE A 308 -9.68 21.10 -5.07
C PHE A 308 -10.02 19.66 -5.43
N ALA A 309 -9.02 18.90 -5.89
CA ALA A 309 -9.12 17.46 -6.04
C ALA A 309 -7.79 16.80 -5.66
N LYS A 310 -7.89 15.68 -4.92
CA LYS A 310 -6.78 14.75 -4.68
C LYS A 310 -6.95 13.58 -5.63
N ILE A 311 -5.88 13.23 -6.33
CA ILE A 311 -5.90 12.25 -7.41
C ILE A 311 -4.73 11.31 -7.23
N SER A 312 -5.01 10.00 -7.18
CA SER A 312 -4.00 8.97 -7.22
C SER A 312 -3.98 8.26 -8.57
N MET A 313 -2.79 7.91 -9.03
CA MET A 313 -2.59 7.09 -10.22
C MET A 313 -1.83 5.84 -9.80
N ARG A 314 -2.41 4.66 -10.03
CA ARG A 314 -1.73 3.39 -9.87
C ARG A 314 -0.97 3.07 -11.15
N LEU A 315 0.30 2.77 -11.03
CA LEU A 315 1.22 2.62 -12.15
C LEU A 315 1.61 1.16 -12.34
N VAL A 316 1.96 0.79 -13.57
CA VAL A 316 2.35 -0.57 -13.93
C VAL A 316 3.78 -0.60 -14.46
N PRO A 317 4.43 -1.78 -14.58
CA PRO A 317 5.81 -1.90 -15.03
C PRO A 317 6.11 -1.12 -16.31
N GLY A 318 7.26 -0.45 -16.30
CA GLY A 318 7.70 0.46 -17.35
C GLY A 318 7.34 1.93 -17.11
N GLN A 319 6.35 2.23 -16.27
CA GLN A 319 6.03 3.60 -15.91
C GLN A 319 6.95 4.12 -14.79
N ASN A 320 7.42 5.35 -14.95
CA ASN A 320 8.18 6.06 -13.91
C ASN A 320 7.28 7.12 -13.27
N TRP A 321 7.06 7.05 -11.94
CA TRP A 321 6.12 7.90 -11.24
C TRP A 321 6.45 9.40 -11.36
N LYS A 322 7.74 9.78 -11.35
CA LYS A 322 8.16 11.18 -11.53
C LYS A 322 7.79 11.67 -12.92
N ARG A 323 8.01 10.82 -13.94
CA ARG A 323 7.60 11.13 -15.31
C ARG A 323 6.08 11.25 -15.45
N ILE A 324 5.33 10.40 -14.77
CA ILE A 324 3.85 10.47 -14.75
C ILE A 324 3.40 11.78 -14.08
N ASN A 325 4.02 12.22 -12.99
CA ASN A 325 3.75 13.53 -12.35
C ASN A 325 3.93 14.69 -13.33
N GLU A 326 5.03 14.66 -14.11
CA GLU A 326 5.27 15.67 -15.15
C GLU A 326 4.19 15.67 -16.22
N LEU A 327 3.81 14.49 -16.72
CA LEU A 327 2.79 14.34 -17.77
C LEU A 327 1.42 14.79 -17.26
N PHE A 328 1.04 14.38 -16.06
CA PHE A 328 -0.18 14.80 -15.39
C PHE A 328 -0.21 16.33 -15.22
N THR A 329 0.84 16.92 -14.64
CA THR A 329 0.94 18.37 -14.42
C THR A 329 0.83 19.14 -15.72
N LYS A 330 1.53 18.68 -16.76
CA LYS A 330 1.46 19.30 -18.10
C LYS A 330 0.06 19.20 -18.69
N HIS A 331 -0.57 18.03 -18.60
CA HIS A 331 -1.91 17.81 -19.11
C HIS A 331 -2.94 18.68 -18.40
N ILE A 332 -2.96 18.69 -17.08
CA ILE A 332 -3.86 19.52 -16.27
C ILE A 332 -3.72 21.00 -16.64
N LYS A 333 -2.48 21.51 -16.76
CA LYS A 333 -2.24 22.91 -17.21
C LYS A 333 -2.78 23.18 -18.62
N ASN A 334 -2.65 22.22 -19.53
CA ASN A 334 -3.11 22.36 -20.92
C ASN A 334 -4.64 22.38 -21.04
N ILE A 335 -5.35 21.59 -20.25
CA ILE A 335 -6.82 21.54 -20.28
C ILE A 335 -7.49 22.59 -19.39
N THR A 336 -6.71 23.34 -18.60
CA THR A 336 -7.22 24.42 -17.76
C THR A 336 -7.65 25.60 -18.63
N PRO A 337 -8.93 26.02 -18.59
CA PRO A 337 -9.38 27.19 -19.35
C PRO A 337 -8.82 28.49 -18.78
N LYS A 338 -8.66 29.51 -19.61
CA LYS A 338 -8.12 30.82 -19.23
C LYS A 338 -8.94 31.57 -18.16
N THR A 339 -10.13 31.06 -17.83
CA THR A 339 -11.05 31.64 -16.85
C THR A 339 -10.71 31.32 -15.40
N VAL A 340 -9.77 30.41 -15.17
CA VAL A 340 -9.27 30.02 -13.84
C VAL A 340 -7.75 29.84 -13.88
N SER A 341 -7.10 29.92 -12.73
CA SER A 341 -5.71 29.52 -12.57
C SER A 341 -5.63 28.14 -11.91
N VAL A 342 -4.56 27.39 -12.20
CA VAL A 342 -4.33 26.07 -11.63
C VAL A 342 -2.99 26.00 -10.92
N LYS A 343 -2.99 25.36 -9.74
CA LYS A 343 -1.81 24.88 -9.04
C LYS A 343 -1.90 23.36 -8.96
N VAL A 344 -0.83 22.68 -9.33
CA VAL A 344 -0.69 21.24 -9.17
C VAL A 344 0.43 20.99 -8.16
N THR A 345 0.14 20.19 -7.15
CA THR A 345 1.09 19.83 -6.09
C THR A 345 1.35 18.34 -6.17
N GLU A 346 2.62 17.96 -6.16
CA GLU A 346 3.06 16.58 -6.03
C GLU A 346 3.14 16.24 -4.54
N HIS A 347 2.61 15.08 -4.15
CA HIS A 347 2.74 14.57 -2.80
C HIS A 347 3.83 13.48 -2.76
N HIS A 348 3.44 12.22 -2.82
CA HIS A 348 4.36 11.08 -2.78
C HIS A 348 4.12 10.15 -3.96
N GLY A 349 5.01 9.20 -4.14
CA GLY A 349 4.90 8.18 -5.18
C GLY A 349 5.98 7.14 -5.07
N GLY A 350 5.78 6.02 -5.77
CA GLY A 350 6.72 4.92 -5.82
C GLY A 350 6.68 4.20 -7.17
N GLN A 351 7.77 3.53 -7.49
CA GLN A 351 7.87 2.73 -8.70
C GLN A 351 7.03 1.46 -8.59
N PRO A 352 6.46 0.97 -9.70
CA PRO A 352 5.94 -0.38 -9.77
C PRO A 352 7.08 -1.39 -9.60
N TYR A 353 6.75 -2.55 -9.06
CA TYR A 353 7.71 -3.63 -8.82
C TYR A 353 7.24 -4.95 -9.45
N VAL A 354 8.18 -5.72 -9.96
CA VAL A 354 7.95 -7.11 -10.41
C VAL A 354 9.10 -7.98 -9.88
N ALA A 355 8.77 -8.92 -9.01
CA ALA A 355 9.70 -9.89 -8.49
C ALA A 355 9.99 -10.99 -9.53
N PRO A 356 11.24 -11.40 -9.73
CA PRO A 356 11.55 -12.57 -10.52
C PRO A 356 11.09 -13.85 -9.78
N THR A 357 10.58 -14.81 -10.55
CA THR A 357 10.10 -16.11 -10.03
C THR A 357 11.11 -17.24 -10.14
N ASP A 358 12.27 -16.97 -10.74
CA ASP A 358 13.37 -17.92 -10.94
C ASP A 358 14.50 -17.78 -9.91
N THR A 359 14.15 -17.36 -8.69
CA THR A 359 15.10 -17.16 -7.57
C THR A 359 14.99 -18.26 -6.52
N ILE A 360 16.12 -18.54 -5.85
CA ILE A 360 16.16 -19.48 -4.71
C ILE A 360 15.13 -19.10 -3.62
N GLY A 361 14.95 -17.81 -3.35
CA GLY A 361 13.98 -17.33 -2.39
C GLY A 361 12.54 -17.65 -2.79
N PHE A 362 12.18 -17.47 -4.07
CA PHE A 362 10.86 -17.82 -4.58
C PHE A 362 10.60 -19.33 -4.53
N GLU A 363 11.61 -20.15 -4.90
CA GLU A 363 11.52 -21.61 -4.81
C GLU A 363 11.34 -22.06 -3.36
N ALA A 364 12.09 -21.49 -2.41
CA ALA A 364 11.98 -21.81 -0.98
C ALA A 364 10.60 -21.43 -0.41
N ALA A 365 10.10 -20.23 -0.71
CA ALA A 365 8.78 -19.78 -0.32
C ALA A 365 7.67 -20.64 -0.93
N SER A 366 7.80 -21.00 -2.21
CA SER A 366 6.85 -21.90 -2.90
C SER A 366 6.80 -23.27 -2.25
N LYS A 367 7.96 -23.82 -1.92
CA LYS A 367 8.03 -25.11 -1.23
C LYS A 367 7.44 -25.03 0.18
N ALA A 368 7.71 -23.99 0.95
CA ALA A 368 7.14 -23.81 2.28
C ALA A 368 5.60 -23.76 2.24
N TYR A 369 5.02 -23.05 1.29
CA TYR A 369 3.56 -23.06 1.09
C TYR A 369 3.05 -24.44 0.69
N GLU A 370 3.72 -25.11 -0.25
CA GLU A 370 3.31 -26.47 -0.69
C GLU A 370 3.34 -27.48 0.47
N ASP A 371 4.37 -27.41 1.32
CA ASP A 371 4.52 -28.30 2.47
C ASP A 371 3.40 -28.08 3.53
N VAL A 372 2.97 -26.82 3.73
CA VAL A 372 1.94 -26.48 4.72
C VAL A 372 0.52 -26.61 4.16
N PHE A 373 0.26 -26.12 2.97
CA PHE A 373 -1.08 -26.07 2.37
C PHE A 373 -1.38 -27.27 1.45
N SER A 374 -0.38 -28.14 1.19
CA SER A 374 -0.48 -29.24 0.21
C SER A 374 -0.87 -28.77 -1.20
N LYS A 375 -0.56 -27.52 -1.52
CA LYS A 375 -0.81 -26.85 -2.80
C LYS A 375 0.35 -25.91 -3.12
N LYS A 376 0.77 -25.90 -4.38
CA LYS A 376 1.70 -24.90 -4.85
C LYS A 376 1.05 -23.52 -4.81
N PRO A 377 1.77 -22.48 -4.38
CA PRO A 377 1.26 -21.13 -4.42
C PRO A 377 1.11 -20.66 -5.86
N ILE A 378 0.11 -19.81 -6.08
CA ILE A 378 -0.09 -19.13 -7.36
C ILE A 378 0.69 -17.80 -7.33
N ALA A 379 1.46 -17.55 -8.38
CA ALA A 379 2.10 -16.24 -8.56
C ALA A 379 1.03 -15.21 -8.95
N THR A 380 0.85 -14.20 -8.11
CA THR A 380 -0.15 -13.15 -8.32
C THR A 380 0.51 -11.79 -8.49
N ARG A 381 -0.22 -10.83 -9.05
CA ARG A 381 0.15 -9.41 -9.03
C ARG A 381 -0.91 -8.66 -8.26
N ASP A 382 -0.47 -7.85 -7.29
CA ASP A 382 -1.34 -7.06 -6.45
C ASP A 382 -1.55 -5.65 -7.01
N GLY A 383 -2.73 -5.10 -6.72
CA GLY A 383 -3.10 -3.72 -7.03
C GLY A 383 -2.52 -2.70 -6.06
N GLY A 384 -2.11 -3.14 -4.89
CA GLY A 384 -1.46 -2.32 -3.87
C GLY A 384 -0.08 -1.82 -4.28
N SER A 385 0.44 -0.88 -3.52
CA SER A 385 1.77 -0.33 -3.71
C SER A 385 2.50 -0.34 -2.38
N ILE A 386 3.65 -0.97 -2.36
CA ILE A 386 4.62 -0.90 -1.26
C ILE A 386 5.86 -0.21 -1.84
N PRO A 387 5.93 1.13 -1.82
CA PRO A 387 6.93 1.89 -2.58
C PRO A 387 8.37 1.54 -2.23
N ILE A 388 8.58 1.08 -1.01
CA ILE A 388 9.91 0.75 -0.47
C ILE A 388 10.53 -0.49 -1.12
N ILE A 389 9.73 -1.40 -1.67
CA ILE A 389 10.24 -2.64 -2.28
C ILE A 389 11.16 -2.33 -3.48
N ALA A 390 10.77 -1.40 -4.32
CA ALA A 390 11.60 -0.96 -5.44
C ALA A 390 12.91 -0.29 -4.97
N LEU A 391 12.85 0.44 -3.85
CA LEU A 391 14.03 1.02 -3.22
C LEU A 391 14.99 -0.05 -2.70
N PHE A 392 14.49 -1.10 -2.06
CA PHE A 392 15.32 -2.19 -1.55
C PHE A 392 16.11 -2.86 -2.68
N GLU A 393 15.47 -3.18 -3.80
CA GLU A 393 16.18 -3.77 -4.93
C GLU A 393 17.28 -2.83 -5.47
N GLN A 394 16.98 -1.54 -5.54
CA GLN A 394 17.93 -0.54 -6.04
C GLN A 394 19.12 -0.32 -5.09
N GLU A 395 18.87 -0.23 -3.78
CA GLU A 395 19.89 0.21 -2.82
C GLU A 395 20.61 -0.96 -2.14
N LEU A 396 19.94 -2.10 -1.93
CA LEU A 396 20.51 -3.29 -1.29
C LEU A 396 20.89 -4.38 -2.29
N GLU A 397 20.55 -4.21 -3.59
CA GLU A 397 20.83 -5.17 -4.66
C GLU A 397 20.25 -6.59 -4.39
N SER A 398 19.25 -6.69 -3.51
CA SER A 398 18.65 -7.93 -3.05
C SER A 398 17.25 -8.12 -3.62
N LYS A 399 16.86 -9.37 -3.84
CA LYS A 399 15.50 -9.70 -4.32
C LYS A 399 14.54 -9.83 -3.16
N THR A 400 13.34 -9.30 -3.35
CA THR A 400 12.27 -9.34 -2.34
C THR A 400 11.29 -10.47 -2.64
N ILE A 401 10.93 -11.22 -1.61
CA ILE A 401 9.86 -12.20 -1.62
C ILE A 401 8.67 -11.62 -0.85
N LEU A 402 7.55 -11.47 -1.54
CA LEU A 402 6.30 -10.98 -0.96
C LEU A 402 5.42 -12.18 -0.61
N MET A 403 5.55 -12.68 0.61
CA MET A 403 4.92 -13.89 1.11
C MET A 403 3.97 -13.54 2.26
N GLY A 404 2.78 -13.06 1.91
CA GLY A 404 1.76 -12.62 2.88
C GLY A 404 0.70 -13.70 3.16
N PHE A 405 -0.06 -13.45 4.22
CA PHE A 405 -1.09 -14.37 4.74
C PHE A 405 -2.45 -13.68 4.92
N GLY A 406 -2.55 -12.39 4.59
CA GLY A 406 -3.79 -11.63 4.64
C GLY A 406 -4.84 -12.20 3.69
N LEU A 407 -6.11 -11.94 3.98
CA LEU A 407 -7.25 -12.29 3.13
C LEU A 407 -8.08 -11.05 2.84
N ASP A 408 -8.74 -10.99 1.69
CA ASP A 408 -9.67 -9.90 1.36
C ASP A 408 -10.74 -9.71 2.44
N SER A 409 -11.13 -10.80 3.12
CA SER A 409 -12.09 -10.78 4.23
C SER A 409 -11.56 -10.14 5.51
N ASP A 410 -10.26 -9.88 5.61
CA ASP A 410 -9.66 -9.24 6.79
C ASP A 410 -9.94 -7.74 6.81
N ALA A 411 -10.42 -7.19 5.67
CA ALA A 411 -10.92 -5.83 5.51
C ALA A 411 -9.93 -4.78 6.08
N ILE A 412 -8.64 -4.92 5.70
CA ILE A 412 -7.59 -3.97 6.08
C ILE A 412 -7.97 -2.54 5.68
N HIS A 413 -7.62 -1.55 6.48
CA HIS A 413 -7.97 -0.12 6.35
C HIS A 413 -9.47 0.20 6.54
N SER A 414 -10.34 -0.74 6.93
CA SER A 414 -11.78 -0.49 7.13
C SER A 414 -12.22 -0.68 8.59
#